data_43d856bc1c1c471f45c9bf32d9273c08
#
_entry.id   43d856bc1c1c471f45c9bf32d9273c08
#
_cell.length_a   1.000
_cell.length_b   1.000
_cell.length_c   1.000
_cell.angle_alpha   90.00
_cell.angle_beta   90.00
_cell.angle_gamma   90.00
#
_symmetry.space_group_name_H-M   'P 1'
#
loop_
_entity.id
_entity.type
_entity.pdbx_description
1 polymer ?
#
loop_
_entity_poly.entity_id
_entity_poly.type
_entity_poly.pdbx_seq_one_letter_code
_entity_poly.pdbx_strand_id
1 'polypeptide(L)'
;MRLFLSIIIFFVLNNSRAQEGVPIYFDYLTENYYLVHPSMAGVNLVGGKIRSTVRKQWFDQVEAPNLQTLTADLRLSERSGLGLTLFNDQNGYHAQKGAYITYAHHINFNDDIVLSKRPYPSKYDEIDQLSFGISV
;
A
#
# COMPACT_ATOMS: atom_id res chain seq x y z
N MET A 1 -10.87 -33.57 17.24
CA MET A 1 -11.36 -33.84 15.88
C MET A 1 -12.53 -32.93 15.49
N ARG A 2 -13.59 -32.77 16.29
CA ARG A 2 -14.74 -31.89 15.96
C ARG A 2 -14.35 -30.40 15.81
N LEU A 3 -13.50 -29.88 16.65
CA LEU A 3 -13.05 -28.48 16.62
C LEU A 3 -12.20 -28.18 15.36
N PHE A 4 -11.36 -29.12 14.97
CA PHE A 4 -10.55 -29.01 13.75
C PHE A 4 -11.43 -29.00 12.48
N LEU A 5 -12.47 -29.83 12.47
CA LEU A 5 -13.44 -29.87 11.38
C LEU A 5 -14.23 -28.56 11.26
N SER A 6 -14.61 -27.95 12.39
CA SER A 6 -15.33 -26.66 12.41
C SER A 6 -14.46 -25.51 11.88
N ILE A 7 -13.16 -25.51 12.16
CA ILE A 7 -12.22 -24.51 11.64
C ILE A 7 -12.08 -24.63 10.13
N ILE A 8 -11.95 -25.88 9.62
CA ILE A 8 -11.86 -26.12 8.16
C ILE A 8 -13.14 -25.68 7.46
N ILE A 9 -14.32 -25.98 8.01
CA ILE A 9 -15.61 -25.57 7.44
C ILE A 9 -15.73 -24.05 7.43
N PHE A 10 -15.28 -23.35 8.47
CA PHE A 10 -15.28 -21.89 8.52
C PHE A 10 -14.42 -21.28 7.42
N PHE A 11 -13.26 -21.83 7.10
CA PHE A 11 -12.40 -21.36 6.01
C PHE A 11 -12.98 -21.66 4.61
N VAL A 12 -13.68 -22.78 4.44
CA VAL A 12 -14.28 -23.18 3.14
C VAL A 12 -15.53 -22.34 2.81
N LEU A 13 -16.25 -21.86 3.82
CA LEU A 13 -17.48 -21.07 3.62
C LEU A 13 -17.22 -19.59 3.30
N ASN A 14 -15.97 -19.11 3.42
CA ASN A 14 -15.63 -17.77 2.98
C ASN A 14 -15.55 -17.76 1.44
N ASN A 15 -16.59 -17.28 0.80
CA ASN A 15 -16.58 -16.95 -0.62
C ASN A 15 -15.63 -15.76 -0.82
N SER A 16 -14.35 -16.01 -1.03
CA SER A 16 -13.41 -15.01 -1.48
C SER A 16 -13.79 -14.64 -2.92
N ARG A 17 -14.47 -13.54 -3.08
CA ARG A 17 -14.61 -12.91 -4.39
C ARG A 17 -13.23 -12.36 -4.74
N ALA A 18 -12.55 -13.02 -5.67
CA ALA A 18 -11.38 -12.45 -6.30
C ALA A 18 -11.81 -11.11 -6.92
N GLN A 19 -11.26 -10.01 -6.44
CA GLN A 19 -11.55 -8.70 -6.98
C GLN A 19 -10.95 -8.64 -8.37
N GLU A 20 -11.79 -8.60 -9.39
CA GLU A 20 -11.41 -8.22 -10.75
C GLU A 20 -11.16 -6.71 -10.80
N GLY A 21 -10.20 -6.24 -10.03
CA GLY A 21 -9.77 -4.86 -10.06
C GLY A 21 -8.52 -4.73 -10.92
N VAL A 22 -8.55 -3.85 -11.90
CA VAL A 22 -7.32 -3.43 -12.57
C VAL A 22 -6.43 -2.79 -11.52
N PRO A 23 -5.17 -3.21 -11.38
CA PRO A 23 -4.26 -2.63 -10.41
C PRO A 23 -4.15 -1.11 -10.63
N ILE A 24 -4.23 -0.34 -9.54
CA ILE A 24 -4.11 1.11 -9.56
C ILE A 24 -2.63 1.48 -9.73
N TYR A 25 -2.12 1.40 -10.96
CA TYR A 25 -0.75 1.75 -11.29
C TYR A 25 -0.66 3.09 -12.01
N PHE A 26 0.43 3.79 -11.77
CA PHE A 26 0.86 4.92 -12.56
C PHE A 26 2.38 4.82 -12.80
N ASP A 27 2.89 5.60 -13.75
CA ASP A 27 4.22 5.39 -14.32
C ASP A 27 5.39 5.73 -13.37
N TYR A 28 5.14 6.46 -12.27
CA TYR A 28 6.14 6.88 -11.29
C TYR A 28 6.06 6.08 -9.98
N LEU A 29 6.10 4.76 -10.06
CA LEU A 29 6.02 3.88 -8.88
C LEU A 29 7.18 4.07 -7.90
N THR A 30 8.35 4.48 -8.39
CA THR A 30 9.53 4.78 -7.56
C THR A 30 9.30 5.95 -6.60
N GLU A 31 8.37 6.85 -6.92
CA GLU A 31 7.99 7.94 -6.04
C GLU A 31 6.94 7.52 -4.99
N ASN A 32 6.26 6.38 -5.21
CA ASN A 32 5.21 5.91 -4.33
C ASN A 32 5.25 4.38 -4.15
N TYR A 33 6.25 3.89 -3.43
CA TYR A 33 6.41 2.47 -3.12
C TYR A 33 5.21 1.86 -2.40
N TYR A 34 4.52 2.65 -1.56
CA TYR A 34 3.33 2.19 -0.84
C TYR A 34 2.21 1.75 -1.79
N LEU A 35 2.06 2.40 -2.93
CA LEU A 35 1.04 2.00 -3.92
C LEU A 35 1.35 0.66 -4.59
N VAL A 36 2.64 0.25 -4.61
CA VAL A 36 3.07 -1.02 -5.21
C VAL A 36 2.67 -2.20 -4.34
N HIS A 37 2.89 -2.08 -3.02
CA HIS A 37 2.62 -3.18 -2.10
C HIS A 37 2.30 -2.69 -0.69
N PRO A 38 1.33 -3.32 0.01
CA PRO A 38 0.96 -2.95 1.38
C PRO A 38 2.11 -2.94 2.37
N SER A 39 3.08 -3.84 2.24
CA SER A 39 4.24 -3.91 3.13
C SER A 39 5.15 -2.68 3.05
N MET A 40 4.96 -1.84 2.04
CA MET A 40 5.73 -0.61 1.86
C MET A 40 5.13 0.60 2.62
N ALA A 41 4.00 0.42 3.30
CA ALA A 41 3.44 1.49 4.14
C ALA A 41 4.42 1.83 5.27
N GLY A 42 4.81 3.10 5.37
CA GLY A 42 5.76 3.56 6.37
C GLY A 42 7.20 3.09 6.18
N VAL A 43 7.57 2.62 4.98
CA VAL A 43 8.95 2.21 4.66
C VAL A 43 9.93 3.38 4.78
N ASN A 44 9.45 4.60 4.64
CA ASN A 44 10.26 5.78 4.86
C ASN A 44 10.57 5.94 6.35
N LEU A 45 11.85 6.08 6.66
CA LEU A 45 12.35 6.12 8.03
C LEU A 45 11.92 7.37 8.81
N VAL A 46 11.52 8.43 8.12
CA VAL A 46 11.21 9.72 8.75
C VAL A 46 9.89 10.26 8.22
N GLY A 47 8.96 10.50 9.15
CA GLY A 47 7.72 11.23 8.91
C GLY A 47 6.66 10.46 8.12
N GLY A 48 5.58 11.16 7.81
CA GLY A 48 4.52 10.71 6.92
C GLY A 48 4.65 11.36 5.54
N LYS A 49 4.15 10.66 4.53
CA LYS A 49 4.08 11.18 3.16
C LYS A 49 2.64 11.17 2.66
N ILE A 50 2.25 12.25 2.01
CA ILE A 50 0.97 12.36 1.31
C ILE A 50 1.29 12.61 -0.16
N ARG A 51 0.67 11.84 -1.04
CA ARG A 51 0.85 11.95 -2.49
C ARG A 51 -0.50 11.93 -3.18
N SER A 52 -0.68 12.85 -4.10
CA SER A 52 -1.82 12.89 -5.00
C SER A 52 -1.33 12.67 -6.42
N THR A 53 -1.99 11.77 -7.14
CA THR A 53 -1.66 11.48 -8.53
C THR A 53 -2.91 11.53 -9.37
N VAL A 54 -2.81 12.17 -10.51
CA VAL A 54 -3.86 12.20 -11.55
C VAL A 54 -3.25 11.71 -12.84
N ARG A 55 -3.83 10.64 -13.39
CA ARG A 55 -3.46 10.09 -14.69
C ARG A 55 -4.64 10.22 -15.63
N LYS A 56 -4.50 11.00 -16.68
CA LYS A 56 -5.49 11.13 -17.74
C LYS A 56 -4.84 10.72 -19.07
N GLN A 57 -5.54 9.89 -19.83
CA GLN A 57 -5.11 9.44 -21.15
C GLN A 57 -6.12 9.95 -22.18
N TRP A 58 -5.68 10.17 -23.44
CA TRP A 58 -6.51 10.58 -24.58
C TRP A 58 -7.36 11.81 -24.29
N PHE A 59 -6.69 12.94 -24.17
CA PHE A 59 -7.30 14.22 -23.78
C PHE A 59 -8.45 14.69 -24.66
N ASP A 60 -8.49 14.20 -25.89
CA ASP A 60 -9.50 14.61 -26.89
C ASP A 60 -10.79 13.79 -26.81
N GLN A 61 -10.87 12.79 -25.92
CA GLN A 61 -12.04 11.93 -25.78
C GLN A 61 -12.78 12.19 -24.47
N VAL A 62 -14.11 12.27 -24.55
CA VAL A 62 -14.96 12.57 -23.38
C VAL A 62 -14.93 11.44 -22.35
N GLU A 63 -14.81 10.19 -22.79
CA GLU A 63 -14.80 8.99 -21.93
C GLU A 63 -13.40 8.43 -21.71
N ALA A 64 -12.39 9.29 -21.78
CA ALA A 64 -11.00 8.90 -21.63
C ALA A 64 -10.70 8.37 -20.22
N PRO A 65 -9.79 7.39 -20.10
CA PRO A 65 -9.33 6.90 -18.80
C PRO A 65 -8.80 8.02 -17.92
N ASN A 66 -9.35 8.11 -16.72
CA ASN A 66 -8.97 9.10 -15.71
C ASN A 66 -8.86 8.42 -14.35
N LEU A 67 -7.62 8.22 -13.91
CA LEU A 67 -7.29 7.66 -12.61
C LEU A 67 -6.81 8.77 -11.67
N GLN A 68 -7.46 8.89 -10.54
CA GLN A 68 -7.08 9.78 -9.46
C GLN A 68 -6.78 8.96 -8.22
N THR A 69 -5.62 9.17 -7.62
CA THR A 69 -5.23 8.52 -6.36
C THR A 69 -4.74 9.54 -5.36
N LEU A 70 -5.11 9.31 -4.10
CA LEU A 70 -4.55 10.01 -2.96
C LEU A 70 -4.05 8.95 -1.99
N THR A 71 -2.76 8.95 -1.74
CA THR A 71 -2.11 8.04 -0.79
C THR A 71 -1.50 8.82 0.35
N ALA A 72 -1.66 8.29 1.55
CA ALA A 72 -0.98 8.78 2.74
C ALA A 72 -0.35 7.60 3.45
N ASP A 73 0.92 7.66 3.74
CA ASP A 73 1.62 6.65 4.52
C ASP A 73 2.48 7.30 5.60
N LEU A 74 2.53 6.66 6.76
CA LEU A 74 3.32 7.12 7.88
C LEU A 74 3.91 5.95 8.66
N ARG A 75 5.08 6.16 9.21
CA ARG A 75 5.70 5.24 10.15
C ARG A 75 5.28 5.58 11.57
N LEU A 76 4.58 4.64 12.23
CA LEU A 76 4.12 4.82 13.61
C LEU A 76 5.22 4.53 14.63
N SER A 77 6.05 3.54 14.34
CA SER A 77 7.15 3.10 15.20
C SER A 77 8.26 2.51 14.35
N GLU A 78 9.34 2.08 15.00
CA GLU A 78 10.47 1.42 14.33
C GLU A 78 10.05 0.18 13.52
N ARG A 79 8.93 -0.46 13.89
CA ARG A 79 8.47 -1.71 13.30
C ARG A 79 7.07 -1.65 12.70
N SER A 80 6.41 -0.50 12.72
CA SER A 80 5.02 -0.40 12.28
C SER A 80 4.78 0.78 11.37
N GLY A 81 4.07 0.54 10.27
CA GLY A 81 3.61 1.54 9.33
C GLY A 81 2.10 1.48 9.13
N LEU A 82 1.50 2.63 8.89
CA LEU A 82 0.11 2.78 8.44
C LEU A 82 0.06 3.43 7.08
N GLY A 83 -0.94 3.05 6.31
CA GLY A 83 -1.23 3.62 5.01
C GLY A 83 -2.73 3.80 4.78
N LEU A 84 -3.06 4.81 3.99
CA LEU A 84 -4.39 5.07 3.46
C LEU A 84 -4.27 5.33 1.97
N THR A 85 -5.09 4.66 1.18
CA THR A 85 -5.21 4.90 -0.26
C THR A 85 -6.66 5.19 -0.58
N LEU A 86 -6.91 6.32 -1.23
CA LEU A 86 -8.18 6.66 -1.86
C LEU A 86 -7.98 6.65 -3.36
N PHE A 87 -8.92 6.10 -4.09
CA PHE A 87 -8.84 6.08 -5.55
C PHE A 87 -10.19 6.32 -6.21
N ASN A 88 -10.14 6.90 -7.39
CA ASN A 88 -11.25 7.09 -8.30
C ASN A 88 -10.74 6.80 -9.71
N ASP A 89 -11.14 5.66 -10.25
CA ASP A 89 -10.81 5.23 -11.60
C ASP A 89 -12.04 5.29 -12.48
N GLN A 90 -11.95 6.02 -13.58
CA GLN A 90 -12.98 6.12 -14.61
C GLN A 90 -12.37 5.73 -15.95
N ASN A 91 -12.96 4.74 -16.59
CA ASN A 91 -12.52 4.26 -17.89
C ASN A 91 -13.75 3.96 -18.76
N GLY A 92 -14.14 4.92 -19.56
CA GLY A 92 -15.35 4.85 -20.35
C GLY A 92 -16.59 4.68 -19.46
N TYR A 93 -17.37 3.63 -19.71
CA TYR A 93 -18.56 3.30 -18.91
C TYR A 93 -18.25 2.59 -17.59
N HIS A 94 -16.98 2.25 -17.34
CA HIS A 94 -16.56 1.62 -16.10
C HIS A 94 -16.03 2.67 -15.13
N ALA A 95 -16.58 2.69 -13.91
CA ALA A 95 -16.12 3.56 -12.85
C ALA A 95 -15.95 2.77 -11.56
N GLN A 96 -14.79 2.89 -10.94
CA GLN A 96 -14.47 2.27 -9.66
C GLN A 96 -13.94 3.31 -8.69
N LYS A 97 -14.49 3.32 -7.48
CA LYS A 97 -14.04 4.19 -6.38
C LYS A 97 -13.86 3.35 -5.14
N GLY A 98 -12.85 3.66 -4.36
CA GLY A 98 -12.62 2.93 -3.13
C GLY A 98 -11.60 3.58 -2.20
N ALA A 99 -11.45 2.94 -1.06
CA ALA A 99 -10.48 3.29 -0.06
C ALA A 99 -9.86 2.01 0.50
N TYR A 100 -8.55 2.04 0.75
CA TYR A 100 -7.84 0.98 1.45
C TYR A 100 -7.15 1.54 2.69
N ILE A 101 -7.30 0.86 3.79
CA ILE A 101 -6.50 1.08 5.01
C ILE A 101 -5.48 -0.04 5.10
N THR A 102 -4.24 0.32 5.32
CA THR A 102 -3.11 -0.61 5.31
C THR A 102 -2.38 -0.57 6.63
N TYR A 103 -2.02 -1.74 7.13
CA TYR A 103 -1.06 -1.90 8.21
C TYR A 103 0.15 -2.67 7.70
N ALA A 104 1.35 -2.18 7.97
CA ALA A 104 2.61 -2.85 7.68
C ALA A 104 3.40 -3.11 8.95
N HIS A 105 4.06 -4.27 9.00
CA HIS A 105 4.99 -4.63 10.06
C HIS A 105 6.37 -4.87 9.46
N HIS A 106 7.37 -4.21 10.03
CA HIS A 106 8.76 -4.22 9.57
C HIS A 106 9.64 -4.92 10.61
N ILE A 107 10.39 -5.92 10.19
CA ILE A 107 11.38 -6.63 11.01
C ILE A 107 12.76 -6.20 10.51
N ASN A 108 13.46 -5.44 11.29
CA ASN A 108 14.83 -5.00 11.00
C ASN A 108 15.79 -6.07 11.52
N PHE A 109 16.72 -6.52 10.69
CA PHE A 109 17.76 -7.48 11.08
C PHE A 109 19.04 -6.79 11.56
N ASN A 110 19.18 -5.50 11.28
CA ASN A 110 20.32 -4.72 11.71
C ASN A 110 19.91 -3.78 12.85
N ASP A 111 20.36 -4.08 14.07
CA ASP A 111 20.00 -3.34 15.30
C ASP A 111 20.72 -1.98 15.43
N ASP A 112 21.73 -1.70 14.61
CA ASP A 112 22.54 -0.50 14.71
C ASP A 112 21.87 0.77 14.14
N ILE A 113 20.75 0.63 13.45
CA ILE A 113 19.98 1.75 12.90
C ILE A 113 18.94 2.20 13.90
N VAL A 114 19.36 2.84 14.97
CA VAL A 114 18.45 3.56 15.88
C VAL A 114 17.96 4.80 15.16
N LEU A 115 16.74 4.73 14.64
CA LEU A 115 16.03 5.81 13.93
C LEU A 115 15.95 7.13 14.73
N SER A 116 16.23 7.07 16.03
CA SER A 116 16.17 8.19 16.97
C SER A 116 17.35 9.17 16.86
N LYS A 117 18.45 8.82 16.21
CA LYS A 117 19.67 9.64 16.30
C LYS A 117 20.04 10.40 15.02
N ARG A 118 19.45 10.07 13.86
CA ARG A 118 19.78 10.78 12.62
C ARG A 118 18.52 11.19 11.88
N PRO A 119 18.35 12.48 11.56
CA PRO A 119 17.18 12.98 10.82
C PRO A 119 17.14 12.49 9.36
N TYR A 120 18.28 12.00 8.83
CA TYR A 120 18.35 11.44 7.48
C TYR A 120 19.30 10.21 7.50
N PRO A 121 18.84 9.05 6.96
CA PRO A 121 19.73 7.93 6.72
C PRO A 121 20.81 8.35 5.71
N SER A 122 22.05 7.94 5.93
CA SER A 122 23.08 8.15 4.93
C SER A 122 22.81 7.24 3.72
N LYS A 123 23.28 7.65 2.54
CA LYS A 123 23.12 6.89 1.29
C LYS A 123 23.75 5.47 1.35
N TYR A 124 24.50 5.18 2.40
CA TYR A 124 25.26 3.94 2.61
C TYR A 124 24.71 3.06 3.74
N ASP A 125 23.61 3.49 4.41
CA ASP A 125 22.99 2.65 5.42
C ASP A 125 22.12 1.61 4.71
N GLU A 126 22.67 0.43 4.45
CA GLU A 126 21.91 -0.72 3.97
C GLU A 126 21.02 -1.21 5.13
N ILE A 127 19.71 -1.17 4.91
CA ILE A 127 18.73 -1.65 5.87
C ILE A 127 18.26 -3.02 5.42
N ASP A 128 18.71 -4.05 6.11
CA ASP A 128 18.15 -5.39 5.95
C ASP A 128 16.82 -5.48 6.69
N GLN A 129 15.72 -5.40 5.94
CA GLN A 129 14.38 -5.36 6.49
C GLN A 129 13.48 -6.36 5.78
N LEU A 130 12.75 -7.15 6.55
CA LEU A 130 11.63 -7.97 6.07
C LEU A 130 10.32 -7.28 6.45
N SER A 131 9.43 -7.08 5.49
CA SER A 131 8.19 -6.33 5.70
C SER A 131 6.98 -7.16 5.28
N PHE A 132 5.96 -7.15 6.14
CA PHE A 132 4.65 -7.73 5.88
C PHE A 132 3.60 -6.64 5.90
N GLY A 133 2.63 -6.71 4.99
CA GLY A 133 1.55 -5.73 4.96
C GLY A 133 0.21 -6.36 4.59
N ILE A 134 -0.85 -5.82 5.16
CA ILE A 134 -2.23 -6.17 4.85
C ILE A 134 -3.03 -4.90 4.58
N SER A 135 -3.86 -4.94 3.54
CA SER A 135 -4.82 -3.88 3.21
C SER A 135 -6.24 -4.43 3.21
N VAL A 136 -7.16 -3.62 3.72
CA VAL A 136 -8.59 -3.89 3.76
C VAL A 136 -9.35 -2.71 3.16
#